data_c39a0e4f6c58b26853486c6269d1228c
#
_entry.id   c39a0e4f6c58b26853486c6269d1228c
#
_cell.length_a   1.000
_cell.length_b   1.000
_cell.length_c   1.000
_cell.angle_alpha   90.00
_cell.angle_beta   90.00
_cell.angle_gamma   90.00
#
_symmetry.space_group_name_H-M   'P 1'
#
loop_
_entity.id
_entity.type
_entity.pdbx_description
1 polymer ?
#
loop_
_entity_poly.entity_id
_entity_poly.type
_entity_poly.pdbx_seq_one_letter_code
_entity_poly.pdbx_strand_id
1 'polypeptide(L)'
;MNWANRIALWMRLHLEGVTLLCAIGLVTLFYTLGIPEVPFHPDESTQLYMSQDWLSQLRNPWDLAWQPGTSITDRVAYRLLDPPFTRLWLGFWLTLTQNPVPDHDWDWSKGWEENIRAGALPHPNSLYIGRLSIVMLLPLGLLGIWNVGKAIGGRRYAWIAFVLLGSNAIVLLHTRRAMAEGPLLVWSIITLWLLSLPKVNPWLVGLTIGLAFNAKYTSLPLLGLALWILWRRTFATSPSRPWIKSIVIVLVIFMLVSLTLNPVLWKYPLETLKQAIAAREQLLAAQITDFANANPLMVAESIPARIRNLLLQIFFAPPQTSEAANYTEILEVSYQHYLSFPIHNIMRGRIGGGMMLAFTLLGILTLPLRHRRSPPSSATPISILIGGTLLQSAVILGWLPLTFQRYYIPLIPYLVLWAALGLDSLIEILSQAFNQIWRK
;
A
#
# COMPACT_ATOMS: atom_id res chain seq x y z
N MET A 1 -4.19 -42.93 -3.12
CA MET A 1 -5.18 -42.14 -2.34
C MET A 1 -6.56 -42.72 -2.64
N ASN A 2 -7.28 -43.21 -1.63
CA ASN A 2 -8.60 -43.82 -1.71
C ASN A 2 -9.64 -42.75 -2.24
N TRP A 3 -10.69 -43.20 -2.95
CA TRP A 3 -11.75 -42.35 -3.53
C TRP A 3 -12.39 -41.41 -2.48
N ALA A 4 -12.69 -41.92 -1.28
CA ALA A 4 -13.20 -41.15 -0.16
C ALA A 4 -12.26 -39.97 0.24
N ASN A 5 -10.94 -40.21 0.23
CA ASN A 5 -9.95 -39.16 0.52
C ASN A 5 -9.86 -38.10 -0.60
N ARG A 6 -10.12 -38.48 -1.85
CA ARG A 6 -10.20 -37.53 -2.97
C ARG A 6 -11.43 -36.62 -2.85
N ILE A 7 -12.59 -37.17 -2.53
CA ILE A 7 -13.81 -36.39 -2.30
C ILE A 7 -13.67 -35.48 -1.10
N ALA A 8 -13.14 -35.96 0.02
CA ALA A 8 -12.92 -35.16 1.21
C ALA A 8 -11.95 -34.00 0.94
N LEU A 9 -10.89 -34.24 0.16
CA LEU A 9 -9.96 -33.19 -0.26
C LEU A 9 -10.63 -32.18 -1.20
N TRP A 10 -11.39 -32.66 -2.18
CA TRP A 10 -12.13 -31.82 -3.11
C TRP A 10 -13.16 -30.92 -2.38
N MET A 11 -13.97 -31.51 -1.48
CA MET A 11 -14.92 -30.74 -0.66
C MET A 11 -14.21 -29.69 0.23
N ARG A 12 -13.09 -30.07 0.87
CA ARG A 12 -12.30 -29.14 1.71
C ARG A 12 -11.74 -27.96 0.90
N LEU A 13 -11.24 -28.21 -0.31
CA LEU A 13 -10.68 -27.15 -1.17
C LEU A 13 -11.78 -26.21 -1.68
N HIS A 14 -12.94 -26.74 -2.06
CA HIS A 14 -14.05 -25.92 -2.52
C HIS A 14 -14.66 -25.11 -1.38
N LEU A 15 -14.84 -25.71 -0.20
CA LEU A 15 -15.34 -25.01 0.99
C LEU A 15 -14.38 -23.89 1.42
N GLU A 16 -13.07 -24.14 1.40
CA GLU A 16 -12.06 -23.10 1.72
C GLU A 16 -12.14 -21.95 0.72
N GLY A 17 -12.25 -22.24 -0.57
CA GLY A 17 -12.38 -21.23 -1.62
C GLY A 17 -13.65 -20.40 -1.47
N VAL A 18 -14.80 -21.04 -1.24
CA VAL A 18 -16.08 -20.37 -1.02
C VAL A 18 -16.02 -19.51 0.25
N THR A 19 -15.51 -20.04 1.35
CA THR A 19 -15.35 -19.29 2.61
C THR A 19 -14.47 -18.05 2.41
N LEU A 20 -13.34 -18.18 1.70
CA LEU A 20 -12.46 -17.05 1.40
C LEU A 20 -13.16 -16.00 0.54
N LEU A 21 -13.87 -16.40 -0.52
CA LEU A 21 -14.62 -15.46 -1.37
C LEU A 21 -15.73 -14.74 -0.60
N CYS A 22 -16.45 -15.44 0.26
CA CYS A 22 -17.45 -14.84 1.14
C CYS A 22 -16.80 -13.84 2.12
N ALA A 23 -15.67 -14.21 2.73
CA ALA A 23 -14.94 -13.32 3.64
C ALA A 23 -14.43 -12.07 2.92
N ILE A 24 -13.85 -12.21 1.72
CA ILE A 24 -13.43 -11.08 0.88
C ILE A 24 -14.64 -10.19 0.55
N GLY A 25 -15.77 -10.79 0.14
CA GLY A 25 -16.99 -10.05 -0.16
C GLY A 25 -17.52 -9.27 1.04
N LEU A 26 -17.56 -9.88 2.23
CA LEU A 26 -17.99 -9.23 3.48
C LEU A 26 -17.09 -8.07 3.87
N VAL A 27 -15.75 -8.26 3.83
CA VAL A 27 -14.80 -7.19 4.13
C VAL A 27 -14.92 -6.07 3.10
N THR A 28 -15.03 -6.38 1.80
CA THR A 28 -15.20 -5.36 0.75
C THR A 28 -16.49 -4.58 0.94
N LEU A 29 -17.59 -5.25 1.24
CA LEU A 29 -18.87 -4.61 1.54
C LEU A 29 -18.74 -3.68 2.76
N PHE A 30 -18.10 -4.14 3.83
CA PHE A 30 -17.84 -3.33 5.01
C PHE A 30 -17.01 -2.07 4.69
N TYR A 31 -15.99 -2.18 3.83
CA TYR A 31 -15.22 -1.04 3.36
C TYR A 31 -16.06 -0.07 2.53
N THR A 32 -16.90 -0.60 1.64
CA THR A 32 -17.80 0.20 0.80
C THR A 32 -18.83 0.97 1.63
N LEU A 33 -19.47 0.32 2.60
CA LEU A 33 -20.44 0.96 3.49
C LEU A 33 -19.83 2.05 4.36
N GLY A 34 -18.54 1.95 4.69
CA GLY A 34 -17.83 2.95 5.47
C GLY A 34 -17.20 4.10 4.65
N ILE A 35 -17.40 4.17 3.33
CA ILE A 35 -16.89 5.27 2.51
C ILE A 35 -17.39 6.65 2.96
N PRO A 36 -18.70 6.83 3.28
CA PRO A 36 -19.22 8.13 3.72
C PRO A 36 -18.64 8.62 5.04
N GLU A 37 -18.20 7.69 5.91
CA GLU A 37 -17.67 8.01 7.24
C GLU A 37 -16.25 8.61 7.20
N VAL A 38 -15.55 8.50 6.06
CA VAL A 38 -14.16 8.95 5.96
C VAL A 38 -14.11 10.47 5.74
N PRO A 39 -13.44 11.23 6.63
CA PRO A 39 -13.24 12.65 6.43
C PRO A 39 -12.54 12.95 5.10
N PHE A 40 -12.94 14.05 4.47
CA PHE A 40 -12.32 14.51 3.23
C PHE A 40 -10.83 14.83 3.44
N HIS A 41 -10.04 14.60 2.39
CA HIS A 41 -8.64 15.01 2.34
C HIS A 41 -8.38 15.80 1.05
N PRO A 42 -7.70 16.96 1.10
CA PRO A 42 -7.43 17.78 -0.08
C PRO A 42 -6.71 17.05 -1.22
N ASP A 43 -5.82 16.11 -0.92
CA ASP A 43 -5.19 15.30 -1.96
C ASP A 43 -6.21 14.47 -2.78
N GLU A 44 -7.41 14.20 -2.24
CA GLU A 44 -8.47 13.56 -3.02
C GLU A 44 -8.97 14.50 -4.12
N SER A 45 -9.07 15.81 -3.80
CA SER A 45 -9.39 16.82 -4.80
C SER A 45 -8.34 16.90 -5.91
N THR A 46 -7.06 16.98 -5.53
CA THR A 46 -5.96 16.98 -6.49
C THR A 46 -5.98 15.74 -7.40
N GLN A 47 -6.16 14.55 -6.84
CA GLN A 47 -6.21 13.31 -7.63
C GLN A 47 -7.42 13.29 -8.59
N LEU A 48 -8.58 13.77 -8.12
CA LEU A 48 -9.79 13.86 -8.96
C LEU A 48 -9.64 14.96 -10.03
N TYR A 49 -9.09 16.12 -9.71
CA TYR A 49 -8.77 17.17 -10.68
C TYR A 49 -7.81 16.67 -11.76
N MET A 50 -6.75 15.97 -11.37
CA MET A 50 -5.77 15.42 -12.28
C MET A 50 -6.29 14.20 -13.07
N SER A 51 -7.43 13.64 -12.71
CA SER A 51 -8.03 12.48 -13.37
C SER A 51 -8.43 12.74 -14.83
N GLN A 52 -8.55 14.00 -15.25
CA GLN A 52 -8.73 14.39 -16.65
C GLN A 52 -7.58 13.90 -17.56
N ASP A 53 -6.40 13.62 -17.00
CA ASP A 53 -5.27 13.07 -17.75
C ASP A 53 -5.62 11.73 -18.39
N TRP A 54 -6.58 10.97 -17.87
CA TRP A 54 -7.08 9.73 -18.48
C TRP A 54 -7.61 9.96 -19.91
N LEU A 55 -8.46 10.95 -20.11
CA LEU A 55 -9.00 11.26 -21.44
C LEU A 55 -7.91 11.77 -22.40
N SER A 56 -7.01 12.61 -21.89
CA SER A 56 -5.86 13.10 -22.67
C SER A 56 -4.94 11.95 -23.08
N GLN A 57 -4.69 11.01 -22.18
CA GLN A 57 -3.86 9.83 -22.46
C GLN A 57 -4.48 8.91 -23.51
N LEU A 58 -5.81 8.80 -23.55
CA LEU A 58 -6.50 8.00 -24.58
C LEU A 58 -6.54 8.70 -25.93
N ARG A 59 -6.73 10.03 -25.97
CA ARG A 59 -6.90 10.78 -27.22
C ARG A 59 -5.57 11.13 -27.85
N ASN A 60 -4.70 11.78 -27.09
CA ASN A 60 -3.37 12.16 -27.52
C ASN A 60 -2.39 12.23 -26.34
N PRO A 61 -1.72 11.14 -25.98
CA PRO A 61 -0.81 11.13 -24.84
C PRO A 61 0.38 12.09 -24.98
N TRP A 62 0.72 12.53 -26.21
CA TRP A 62 1.79 13.50 -26.45
C TRP A 62 1.49 14.89 -25.90
N ASP A 63 0.22 15.24 -25.66
CA ASP A 63 -0.19 16.49 -25.02
C ASP A 63 0.19 16.53 -23.53
N LEU A 64 0.43 15.37 -22.93
CA LEU A 64 0.89 15.25 -21.55
C LEU A 64 2.40 15.32 -21.39
N ALA A 65 3.15 15.28 -22.52
CA ALA A 65 4.61 15.27 -22.52
C ALA A 65 5.16 16.67 -22.21
N TRP A 66 6.03 16.75 -21.20
CA TRP A 66 6.71 18.00 -20.87
C TRP A 66 7.90 18.24 -21.80
N GLN A 67 8.26 19.53 -21.96
CA GLN A 67 9.47 19.94 -22.67
C GLN A 67 10.16 21.10 -21.95
N PRO A 68 11.50 21.16 -21.97
CA PRO A 68 12.26 22.25 -21.39
C PRO A 68 11.86 23.61 -21.97
N GLY A 69 11.84 24.64 -21.11
CA GLY A 69 11.49 26.00 -21.52
C GLY A 69 9.99 26.30 -21.59
N THR A 70 9.10 25.30 -21.36
CA THR A 70 7.67 25.57 -21.19
C THR A 70 7.35 25.96 -19.76
N SER A 71 6.35 26.82 -19.58
CA SER A 71 5.84 27.17 -18.25
C SER A 71 5.33 25.94 -17.52
N ILE A 72 5.69 25.84 -16.24
CA ILE A 72 5.19 24.78 -15.36
C ILE A 72 3.86 25.24 -14.78
N THR A 73 2.77 24.77 -15.37
CA THR A 73 1.42 24.94 -14.80
C THR A 73 1.23 23.94 -13.66
N ASP A 74 0.20 24.13 -12.81
CA ASP A 74 -0.09 23.20 -11.71
C ASP A 74 -0.22 21.76 -12.18
N ARG A 75 -0.91 21.51 -13.31
CA ARG A 75 -1.03 20.17 -13.90
C ARG A 75 0.33 19.59 -14.31
N VAL A 76 1.22 20.39 -14.87
CA VAL A 76 2.56 19.96 -15.24
C VAL A 76 3.38 19.65 -13.98
N ALA A 77 3.30 20.49 -12.95
CA ALA A 77 3.96 20.27 -11.67
C ALA A 77 3.52 18.92 -11.06
N TYR A 78 2.22 18.64 -11.00
CA TYR A 78 1.73 17.36 -10.51
C TYR A 78 2.15 16.16 -11.36
N ARG A 79 2.19 16.29 -12.68
CA ARG A 79 2.71 15.21 -13.55
C ARG A 79 4.18 14.91 -13.31
N LEU A 80 4.96 15.91 -12.92
CA LEU A 80 6.37 15.74 -12.56
C LEU A 80 6.55 15.15 -11.16
N LEU A 81 5.69 15.51 -10.20
CA LEU A 81 5.81 15.15 -8.79
C LEU A 81 5.15 13.81 -8.45
N ASP A 82 3.98 13.54 -9.01
CA ASP A 82 3.13 12.43 -8.59
C ASP A 82 3.02 11.33 -9.65
N PRO A 83 3.12 10.06 -9.23
CA PRO A 83 2.92 8.92 -10.10
C PRO A 83 1.50 8.89 -10.67
N PRO A 84 1.30 8.44 -11.94
CA PRO A 84 0.04 8.63 -12.67
C PRO A 84 -1.04 7.59 -12.38
N PHE A 85 -0.73 6.41 -11.81
CA PHE A 85 -1.69 5.31 -11.74
C PHE A 85 -3.02 5.72 -11.12
N THR A 86 -2.98 6.40 -9.98
CA THR A 86 -4.20 6.74 -9.23
C THR A 86 -5.08 7.69 -10.03
N ARG A 87 -4.54 8.79 -10.56
CA ARG A 87 -5.33 9.75 -11.35
C ARG A 87 -5.90 9.13 -12.63
N LEU A 88 -5.16 8.22 -13.28
CA LEU A 88 -5.66 7.50 -14.47
C LEU A 88 -6.76 6.51 -14.11
N TRP A 89 -6.62 5.77 -12.99
CA TRP A 89 -7.62 4.86 -12.47
C TRP A 89 -8.91 5.59 -12.10
N LEU A 90 -8.81 6.71 -11.39
CA LEU A 90 -9.96 7.57 -11.06
C LEU A 90 -10.61 8.12 -12.33
N GLY A 91 -9.82 8.61 -13.29
CA GLY A 91 -10.32 9.13 -14.56
C GLY A 91 -11.09 8.10 -15.37
N PHE A 92 -10.63 6.85 -15.41
CA PHE A 92 -11.38 5.76 -16.01
C PHE A 92 -12.77 5.61 -15.39
N TRP A 93 -12.86 5.54 -14.06
CA TRP A 93 -14.14 5.33 -13.36
C TRP A 93 -15.06 6.53 -13.46
N LEU A 94 -14.55 7.76 -13.33
CA LEU A 94 -15.35 8.98 -13.49
C LEU A 94 -15.89 9.11 -14.91
N THR A 95 -15.09 8.79 -15.93
CA THR A 95 -15.52 8.77 -17.33
C THR A 95 -16.60 7.73 -17.55
N LEU A 96 -16.40 6.51 -17.05
CA LEU A 96 -17.35 5.40 -17.19
C LEU A 96 -18.71 5.72 -16.54
N THR A 97 -18.69 6.42 -15.42
CA THR A 97 -19.90 6.76 -14.64
C THR A 97 -20.41 8.18 -14.94
N GLN A 98 -19.80 8.89 -15.89
CA GLN A 98 -20.16 10.25 -16.30
C GLN A 98 -20.21 11.26 -15.15
N ASN A 99 -19.31 11.11 -14.16
CA ASN A 99 -19.22 12.04 -13.06
C ASN A 99 -18.24 13.18 -13.36
N PRO A 100 -18.54 14.43 -12.93
CA PRO A 100 -17.68 15.58 -13.17
C PRO A 100 -16.39 15.49 -12.35
N VAL A 101 -15.34 16.15 -12.83
CA VAL A 101 -14.10 16.39 -12.07
C VAL A 101 -14.15 17.79 -11.47
N PRO A 102 -13.37 18.09 -10.41
CA PRO A 102 -13.25 19.45 -9.89
C PRO A 102 -12.76 20.43 -10.98
N ASP A 103 -13.28 21.67 -10.95
CA ASP A 103 -12.90 22.70 -11.91
C ASP A 103 -11.46 23.18 -11.67
N HIS A 104 -11.07 23.26 -10.40
CA HIS A 104 -9.74 23.69 -9.96
C HIS A 104 -9.12 22.68 -9.00
N ASP A 105 -7.81 22.75 -8.87
CA ASP A 105 -7.09 22.03 -7.83
C ASP A 105 -7.26 22.68 -6.47
N TRP A 106 -7.03 21.91 -5.40
CA TRP A 106 -6.97 22.43 -4.05
C TRP A 106 -5.74 23.32 -3.87
N ASP A 107 -5.97 24.57 -3.52
CA ASP A 107 -4.92 25.54 -3.24
C ASP A 107 -4.60 25.56 -1.74
N TRP A 108 -3.43 25.04 -1.38
CA TRP A 108 -2.99 24.95 0.02
C TRP A 108 -2.70 26.32 0.66
N SER A 109 -2.53 27.38 -0.14
CA SER A 109 -2.35 28.75 0.36
C SER A 109 -3.65 29.45 0.72
N LYS A 110 -4.80 28.89 0.31
CA LYS A 110 -6.12 29.46 0.51
C LYS A 110 -6.88 28.80 1.66
N GLY A 111 -7.85 29.53 2.21
CA GLY A 111 -8.78 28.99 3.18
C GLY A 111 -9.79 28.02 2.57
N TRP A 112 -10.53 27.33 3.43
CA TRP A 112 -11.55 26.36 3.04
C TRP A 112 -12.62 26.94 2.11
N GLU A 113 -13.22 28.07 2.52
CA GLU A 113 -14.29 28.76 1.76
C GLU A 113 -13.83 29.27 0.40
N GLU A 114 -12.55 29.66 0.29
CA GLU A 114 -11.98 30.10 -0.97
C GLU A 114 -11.79 28.94 -1.93
N ASN A 115 -11.35 27.79 -1.44
CA ASN A 115 -11.23 26.56 -2.23
C ASN A 115 -12.61 26.08 -2.71
N ILE A 116 -13.65 26.14 -1.85
CA ILE A 116 -15.03 25.80 -2.26
C ILE A 116 -15.50 26.73 -3.37
N ARG A 117 -15.36 28.05 -3.20
CA ARG A 117 -15.78 29.04 -4.20
C ARG A 117 -15.03 28.92 -5.53
N ALA A 118 -13.79 28.46 -5.48
CA ALA A 118 -12.99 28.16 -6.67
C ALA A 118 -13.42 26.86 -7.37
N GLY A 119 -14.29 26.04 -6.79
CA GLY A 119 -14.66 24.74 -7.36
C GLY A 119 -13.62 23.64 -7.16
N ALA A 120 -12.75 23.79 -6.13
CA ALA A 120 -11.76 22.80 -5.80
C ALA A 120 -12.34 21.62 -5.00
N LEU A 121 -13.48 21.78 -4.33
CA LEU A 121 -14.13 20.69 -3.62
C LEU A 121 -14.85 19.75 -4.63
N PRO A 122 -14.54 18.45 -4.65
CA PRO A 122 -15.20 17.52 -5.56
C PRO A 122 -16.71 17.42 -5.31
N HIS A 123 -17.46 17.23 -6.39
CA HIS A 123 -18.88 16.87 -6.26
C HIS A 123 -19.01 15.60 -5.41
N PRO A 124 -19.98 15.47 -4.50
CA PRO A 124 -20.13 14.32 -3.59
C PRO A 124 -20.16 12.98 -4.32
N ASN A 125 -20.85 12.88 -5.47
CA ASN A 125 -20.87 11.65 -6.27
C ASN A 125 -19.50 11.32 -6.85
N SER A 126 -18.75 12.31 -7.33
CA SER A 126 -17.41 12.12 -7.89
C SER A 126 -16.44 11.63 -6.82
N LEU A 127 -16.51 12.20 -5.62
CA LEU A 127 -15.73 11.77 -4.47
C LEU A 127 -16.09 10.34 -4.07
N TYR A 128 -17.40 10.01 -3.99
CA TYR A 128 -17.86 8.67 -3.66
C TYR A 128 -17.39 7.63 -4.69
N ILE A 129 -17.56 7.90 -6.00
CA ILE A 129 -17.11 7.01 -7.08
C ILE A 129 -15.60 6.86 -7.07
N GLY A 130 -14.86 7.95 -6.86
CA GLY A 130 -13.40 7.90 -6.72
C GLY A 130 -12.98 6.97 -5.57
N ARG A 131 -13.56 7.13 -4.40
CA ARG A 131 -13.31 6.29 -3.22
C ARG A 131 -13.72 4.83 -3.46
N LEU A 132 -14.90 4.60 -4.03
CA LEU A 132 -15.40 3.26 -4.37
C LEU A 132 -14.43 2.55 -5.33
N SER A 133 -13.91 3.25 -6.33
CA SER A 133 -12.97 2.70 -7.30
C SER A 133 -11.69 2.17 -6.64
N ILE A 134 -11.22 2.84 -5.58
CA ILE A 134 -10.07 2.38 -4.80
C ILE A 134 -10.44 1.17 -3.93
N VAL A 135 -11.62 1.18 -3.28
CA VAL A 135 -12.12 0.04 -2.51
C VAL A 135 -12.24 -1.21 -3.39
N MET A 136 -12.62 -1.07 -4.66
CA MET A 136 -12.74 -2.21 -5.60
C MET A 136 -11.42 -2.91 -5.91
N LEU A 137 -10.27 -2.33 -5.57
CA LEU A 137 -8.97 -3.01 -5.63
C LEU A 137 -8.72 -3.90 -4.41
N LEU A 138 -9.36 -3.62 -3.26
CA LEU A 138 -9.11 -4.32 -1.99
C LEU A 138 -9.27 -5.84 -2.06
N PRO A 139 -10.25 -6.43 -2.77
CA PRO A 139 -10.37 -7.89 -2.92
C PRO A 139 -9.08 -8.56 -3.37
N LEU A 140 -8.34 -7.94 -4.30
CA LEU A 140 -7.06 -8.44 -4.79
C LEU A 140 -6.00 -8.41 -3.69
N GLY A 141 -5.97 -7.34 -2.89
CA GLY A 141 -5.06 -7.22 -1.75
C GLY A 141 -5.35 -8.27 -0.66
N LEU A 142 -6.62 -8.50 -0.33
CA LEU A 142 -7.05 -9.51 0.63
C LEU A 142 -6.73 -10.93 0.17
N LEU A 143 -6.99 -11.24 -1.10
CA LEU A 143 -6.60 -12.51 -1.71
C LEU A 143 -5.08 -12.69 -1.70
N GLY A 144 -4.35 -11.64 -2.02
CA GLY A 144 -2.88 -11.63 -2.04
C GLY A 144 -2.29 -11.91 -0.67
N ILE A 145 -2.70 -11.18 0.37
CA ILE A 145 -2.15 -11.36 1.73
C ILE A 145 -2.47 -12.76 2.30
N TRP A 146 -3.68 -13.28 2.01
CA TRP A 146 -4.05 -14.64 2.40
C TRP A 146 -3.13 -15.68 1.74
N ASN A 147 -2.83 -15.53 0.45
CA ASN A 147 -1.93 -16.44 -0.27
C ASN A 147 -0.48 -16.34 0.21
N VAL A 148 0.03 -15.12 0.46
CA VAL A 148 1.37 -14.93 1.07
C VAL A 148 1.41 -15.59 2.44
N GLY A 149 0.41 -15.35 3.27
CA GLY A 149 0.29 -15.98 4.58
C GLY A 149 0.27 -17.50 4.49
N LYS A 150 -0.51 -18.06 3.57
CA LYS A 150 -0.58 -19.51 3.33
C LYS A 150 0.77 -20.10 2.93
N ALA A 151 1.55 -19.37 2.13
CA ALA A 151 2.89 -19.78 1.71
C ALA A 151 3.92 -19.72 2.85
N ILE A 152 3.76 -18.81 3.83
CA ILE A 152 4.66 -18.66 4.98
C ILE A 152 4.36 -19.69 6.08
N GLY A 153 3.09 -19.80 6.51
CA GLY A 153 2.72 -20.53 7.73
C GLY A 153 1.47 -21.42 7.62
N GLY A 154 0.93 -21.61 6.41
CA GLY A 154 -0.25 -22.43 6.20
C GLY A 154 -1.58 -21.71 6.46
N ARG A 155 -2.67 -22.47 6.54
CA ARG A 155 -4.05 -21.92 6.54
C ARG A 155 -4.36 -21.03 7.72
N ARG A 156 -4.05 -21.46 8.95
CA ARG A 156 -4.34 -20.70 10.16
C ARG A 156 -3.65 -19.34 10.12
N TYR A 157 -2.38 -19.34 9.78
CA TYR A 157 -1.59 -18.13 9.61
C TYR A 157 -2.19 -17.20 8.52
N ALA A 158 -2.63 -17.77 7.37
CA ALA A 158 -3.26 -17.02 6.30
C ALA A 158 -4.52 -16.28 6.75
N TRP A 159 -5.40 -16.94 7.53
CA TRP A 159 -6.59 -16.32 8.08
C TRP A 159 -6.28 -15.23 9.10
N ILE A 160 -5.27 -15.43 9.94
CA ILE A 160 -4.82 -14.40 10.88
C ILE A 160 -4.32 -13.17 10.09
N ALA A 161 -3.47 -13.36 9.09
CA ALA A 161 -2.97 -12.25 8.25
C ALA A 161 -4.11 -11.52 7.51
N PHE A 162 -5.08 -12.27 6.97
CA PHE A 162 -6.27 -11.73 6.33
C PHE A 162 -7.08 -10.83 7.27
N VAL A 163 -7.39 -11.32 8.48
CA VAL A 163 -8.16 -10.56 9.47
C VAL A 163 -7.38 -9.34 9.92
N LEU A 164 -6.08 -9.47 10.22
CA LEU A 164 -5.24 -8.35 10.65
C LEU A 164 -5.12 -7.26 9.58
N LEU A 165 -5.03 -7.62 8.30
CA LEU A 165 -5.02 -6.63 7.21
C LEU A 165 -6.38 -5.97 7.05
N GLY A 166 -7.46 -6.77 6.97
CA GLY A 166 -8.81 -6.29 6.73
C GLY A 166 -9.38 -5.43 7.86
N SER A 167 -8.87 -5.56 9.08
CA SER A 167 -9.24 -4.75 10.24
C SER A 167 -8.21 -3.68 10.61
N ASN A 168 -7.11 -3.54 9.85
CA ASN A 168 -6.10 -2.53 10.15
C ASN A 168 -6.64 -1.12 9.96
N ALA A 169 -6.59 -0.29 11.00
CA ALA A 169 -7.18 1.05 11.00
C ALA A 169 -6.58 2.00 9.96
N ILE A 170 -5.26 1.87 9.66
CA ILE A 170 -4.60 2.68 8.61
C ILE A 170 -5.09 2.22 7.23
N VAL A 171 -5.21 0.90 7.03
CA VAL A 171 -5.74 0.35 5.78
C VAL A 171 -7.20 0.77 5.58
N LEU A 172 -8.02 0.68 6.65
CA LEU A 172 -9.42 1.13 6.64
C LEU A 172 -9.57 2.59 6.20
N LEU A 173 -8.74 3.49 6.72
CA LEU A 173 -8.79 4.91 6.36
C LEU A 173 -8.35 5.12 4.91
N HIS A 174 -7.16 4.66 4.56
CA HIS A 174 -6.51 5.06 3.31
C HIS A 174 -6.99 4.30 2.08
N THR A 175 -7.56 3.10 2.22
CA THR A 175 -8.16 2.40 1.08
C THR A 175 -9.61 2.82 0.80
N ARG A 176 -10.21 3.63 1.69
CA ARG A 176 -11.50 4.30 1.47
C ARG A 176 -11.35 5.73 0.94
N ARG A 177 -10.14 6.16 0.56
CA ARG A 177 -9.85 7.47 0.00
C ARG A 177 -9.49 7.36 -1.48
N ALA A 178 -9.86 8.38 -2.25
CA ALA A 178 -9.47 8.52 -3.65
C ALA A 178 -8.02 8.97 -3.79
N MET A 179 -7.09 8.18 -3.21
CA MET A 179 -5.67 8.51 -3.05
C MET A 179 -4.77 7.32 -3.43
N ALA A 180 -3.47 7.58 -3.53
CA ALA A 180 -2.47 6.63 -4.01
C ALA A 180 -2.21 5.43 -3.07
N GLU A 181 -2.55 5.55 -1.82
CA GLU A 181 -2.23 4.59 -0.76
C GLU A 181 -2.91 3.24 -0.93
N GLY A 182 -4.18 3.23 -1.34
CA GLY A 182 -4.91 1.99 -1.62
C GLY A 182 -4.30 1.19 -2.77
N PRO A 183 -4.11 1.76 -3.96
CA PRO A 183 -3.42 1.11 -5.07
C PRO A 183 -2.00 0.64 -4.72
N LEU A 184 -1.22 1.48 -4.04
CA LEU A 184 0.12 1.13 -3.56
C LEU A 184 0.10 -0.14 -2.71
N LEU A 185 -0.78 -0.20 -1.71
CA LEU A 185 -0.93 -1.34 -0.81
C LEU A 185 -1.26 -2.61 -1.60
N VAL A 186 -2.28 -2.53 -2.46
CA VAL A 186 -2.77 -3.69 -3.21
C VAL A 186 -1.72 -4.24 -4.17
N TRP A 187 -1.11 -3.40 -4.99
CA TRP A 187 -0.09 -3.84 -5.95
C TRP A 187 1.18 -4.35 -5.26
N SER A 188 1.53 -3.77 -4.11
CA SER A 188 2.62 -4.29 -3.28
C SER A 188 2.33 -5.70 -2.78
N ILE A 189 1.14 -5.95 -2.25
CA ILE A 189 0.74 -7.28 -1.76
C ILE A 189 0.69 -8.30 -2.91
N ILE A 190 0.16 -7.93 -4.07
CA ILE A 190 0.14 -8.83 -5.24
C ILE A 190 1.56 -9.18 -5.67
N THR A 191 2.47 -8.22 -5.67
CA THR A 191 3.89 -8.48 -5.97
C THR A 191 4.48 -9.49 -4.98
N LEU A 192 4.24 -9.33 -3.67
CA LEU A 192 4.68 -10.29 -2.65
C LEU A 192 4.07 -11.68 -2.87
N TRP A 193 2.79 -11.75 -3.23
CA TRP A 193 2.14 -13.01 -3.56
C TRP A 193 2.80 -13.69 -4.76
N LEU A 194 2.99 -12.98 -5.87
CA LEU A 194 3.64 -13.52 -7.07
C LEU A 194 5.05 -14.02 -6.78
N LEU A 195 5.81 -13.27 -5.97
CA LEU A 195 7.15 -13.67 -5.54
C LEU A 195 7.12 -14.89 -4.61
N SER A 196 6.04 -15.15 -3.88
CA SER A 196 5.89 -16.31 -2.99
C SER A 196 5.54 -17.60 -3.72
N LEU A 197 5.07 -17.53 -4.97
CA LEU A 197 4.69 -18.69 -5.76
C LEU A 197 5.89 -19.62 -6.05
N PRO A 198 5.70 -20.95 -6.12
CA PRO A 198 6.77 -21.90 -6.46
C PRO A 198 7.42 -21.60 -7.82
N LYS A 199 6.60 -21.22 -8.81
CA LYS A 199 7.04 -20.77 -10.13
C LYS A 199 6.70 -19.31 -10.28
N VAL A 200 7.72 -18.45 -10.26
CA VAL A 200 7.55 -17.00 -10.45
C VAL A 200 7.40 -16.68 -11.92
N ASN A 201 6.37 -15.94 -12.27
CA ASN A 201 6.21 -15.37 -13.59
C ASN A 201 6.83 -13.96 -13.63
N PRO A 202 8.00 -13.76 -14.27
CA PRO A 202 8.70 -12.47 -14.26
C PRO A 202 7.91 -11.35 -14.97
N TRP A 203 7.04 -11.69 -15.95
CA TRP A 203 6.18 -10.71 -16.62
C TRP A 203 5.17 -10.10 -15.64
N LEU A 204 4.49 -10.94 -14.85
CA LEU A 204 3.51 -10.47 -13.86
C LEU A 204 4.20 -9.71 -12.72
N VAL A 205 5.38 -10.14 -12.31
CA VAL A 205 6.17 -9.43 -11.28
C VAL A 205 6.57 -8.04 -11.79
N GLY A 206 7.11 -7.92 -13.00
CA GLY A 206 7.45 -6.63 -13.60
C GLY A 206 6.24 -5.71 -13.75
N LEU A 207 5.09 -6.27 -14.19
CA LEU A 207 3.83 -5.55 -14.29
C LEU A 207 3.37 -4.99 -12.93
N THR A 208 3.29 -5.84 -11.91
CA THR A 208 2.76 -5.42 -10.60
C THR A 208 3.68 -4.45 -9.86
N ILE A 209 5.00 -4.58 -10.01
CA ILE A 209 5.96 -3.59 -9.50
C ILE A 209 5.80 -2.27 -10.27
N GLY A 210 5.64 -2.32 -11.59
CA GLY A 210 5.39 -1.14 -12.40
C GLY A 210 4.10 -0.40 -11.97
N LEU A 211 3.02 -1.13 -11.70
CA LEU A 211 1.76 -0.55 -11.21
C LEU A 211 1.92 0.02 -9.79
N ALA A 212 2.60 -0.68 -8.87
CA ALA A 212 2.90 -0.18 -7.52
C ALA A 212 3.75 1.10 -7.56
N PHE A 213 4.78 1.13 -8.40
CA PHE A 213 5.65 2.30 -8.59
C PHE A 213 4.90 3.49 -9.15
N ASN A 214 4.01 3.25 -10.12
CA ASN A 214 3.15 4.29 -10.69
C ASN A 214 1.95 4.66 -9.79
N ALA A 215 1.68 3.92 -8.72
CA ALA A 215 0.82 4.37 -7.64
C ALA A 215 1.60 5.28 -6.68
N LYS A 216 2.80 4.88 -6.25
CA LYS A 216 3.67 5.70 -5.38
C LYS A 216 5.13 5.25 -5.47
N TYR A 217 6.06 6.19 -5.66
CA TYR A 217 7.50 5.90 -5.83
C TYR A 217 8.13 5.20 -4.62
N THR A 218 7.52 5.30 -3.43
CA THR A 218 7.96 4.60 -2.21
C THR A 218 7.89 3.08 -2.29
N SER A 219 7.30 2.52 -3.35
CA SER A 219 7.30 1.08 -3.66
C SER A 219 8.58 0.58 -4.34
N LEU A 220 9.49 1.46 -4.73
CA LEU A 220 10.74 1.08 -5.42
C LEU A 220 11.53 -0.06 -4.74
N PRO A 221 11.57 -0.18 -3.40
CA PRO A 221 12.18 -1.33 -2.72
C PRO A 221 11.67 -2.70 -3.16
N LEU A 222 10.43 -2.80 -3.67
CA LEU A 222 9.89 -4.05 -4.23
C LEU A 222 10.68 -4.53 -5.45
N LEU A 223 11.22 -3.62 -6.27
CA LEU A 223 12.07 -3.98 -7.40
C LEU A 223 13.35 -4.65 -6.89
N GLY A 224 14.04 -4.04 -5.93
CA GLY A 224 15.23 -4.62 -5.31
C GLY A 224 14.96 -5.99 -4.68
N LEU A 225 13.83 -6.13 -3.97
CA LEU A 225 13.39 -7.39 -3.40
C LEU A 225 13.16 -8.47 -4.49
N ALA A 226 12.46 -8.10 -5.58
CA ALA A 226 12.18 -9.04 -6.66
C ALA A 226 13.47 -9.52 -7.36
N LEU A 227 14.38 -8.61 -7.66
CA LEU A 227 15.67 -8.96 -8.28
C LEU A 227 16.49 -9.89 -7.37
N TRP A 228 16.53 -9.60 -6.06
CA TRP A 228 17.21 -10.44 -5.08
C TRP A 228 16.59 -11.85 -4.97
N ILE A 229 15.25 -11.96 -4.92
CA ILE A 229 14.56 -13.26 -4.82
C ILE A 229 14.75 -14.08 -6.10
N LEU A 230 14.67 -13.46 -7.29
CA LEU A 230 14.90 -14.13 -8.56
C LEU A 230 16.34 -14.64 -8.69
N TRP A 231 17.31 -13.82 -8.32
CA TRP A 231 18.72 -14.21 -8.25
C TRP A 231 18.91 -15.39 -7.31
N ARG A 232 18.45 -15.30 -6.06
CA ARG A 232 18.64 -16.34 -5.03
C ARG A 232 18.04 -17.69 -5.43
N ARG A 233 16.84 -17.69 -6.01
CA ARG A 233 16.14 -18.94 -6.39
C ARG A 233 16.85 -19.72 -7.46
N THR A 234 17.41 -19.06 -8.43
CA THR A 234 17.95 -19.69 -9.62
C THR A 234 19.45 -19.87 -9.56
N PHE A 235 20.18 -19.07 -8.78
CA PHE A 235 21.61 -19.25 -8.55
C PHE A 235 21.90 -20.58 -7.83
N ALA A 236 21.00 -20.99 -6.92
CA ALA A 236 21.14 -22.23 -6.17
C ALA A 236 20.79 -23.51 -6.98
N THR A 237 20.12 -23.40 -8.14
CA THR A 237 19.51 -24.56 -8.81
C THR A 237 20.04 -24.86 -10.22
N SER A 238 20.76 -23.92 -10.88
CA SER A 238 21.17 -24.12 -12.26
C SER A 238 22.44 -23.34 -12.67
N PRO A 239 23.42 -24.01 -13.29
CA PRO A 239 24.61 -23.37 -13.85
C PRO A 239 24.33 -22.50 -15.10
N SER A 240 23.17 -22.66 -15.76
CA SER A 240 22.79 -21.99 -17.00
C SER A 240 22.30 -20.54 -16.83
N ARG A 241 22.40 -19.94 -15.64
CA ARG A 241 22.04 -18.53 -15.32
C ARG A 241 20.65 -18.07 -15.78
N PRO A 242 19.57 -18.87 -15.64
CA PRO A 242 18.23 -18.48 -16.09
C PRO A 242 17.66 -17.28 -15.30
N TRP A 243 18.25 -16.91 -14.17
CA TRP A 243 17.93 -15.72 -13.40
C TRP A 243 18.18 -14.42 -14.17
N ILE A 244 19.20 -14.35 -15.03
CA ILE A 244 19.49 -13.16 -15.86
C ILE A 244 18.30 -12.87 -16.77
N LYS A 245 17.77 -13.87 -17.47
CA LYS A 245 16.59 -13.73 -18.32
C LYS A 245 15.39 -13.24 -17.51
N SER A 246 15.14 -13.81 -16.34
CA SER A 246 14.03 -13.40 -15.47
C SER A 246 14.18 -11.96 -14.96
N ILE A 247 15.39 -11.56 -14.57
CA ILE A 247 15.69 -10.19 -14.14
C ILE A 247 15.48 -9.21 -15.32
N VAL A 248 16.02 -9.52 -16.49
CA VAL A 248 15.85 -8.67 -17.68
C VAL A 248 14.36 -8.50 -18.01
N ILE A 249 13.57 -9.58 -17.98
CA ILE A 249 12.12 -9.50 -18.21
C ILE A 249 11.45 -8.57 -17.20
N VAL A 250 11.74 -8.73 -15.88
CA VAL A 250 11.17 -7.86 -14.84
C VAL A 250 11.52 -6.40 -15.12
N LEU A 251 12.79 -6.09 -15.40
CA LEU A 251 13.24 -4.72 -15.68
C LEU A 251 12.58 -4.13 -16.92
N VAL A 252 12.51 -4.90 -18.01
CA VAL A 252 11.88 -4.45 -19.27
C VAL A 252 10.40 -4.18 -19.05
N ILE A 253 9.67 -5.08 -18.41
CA ILE A 253 8.23 -4.89 -18.17
C ILE A 253 7.98 -3.74 -17.19
N PHE A 254 8.77 -3.64 -16.11
CA PHE A 254 8.71 -2.50 -15.19
C PHE A 254 8.89 -1.17 -15.95
N MET A 255 9.92 -1.07 -16.79
CA MET A 255 10.18 0.12 -17.60
C MET A 255 9.07 0.40 -18.62
N LEU A 256 8.57 -0.62 -19.31
CA LEU A 256 7.46 -0.46 -20.26
C LEU A 256 6.21 0.07 -19.57
N VAL A 257 5.82 -0.51 -18.43
CA VAL A 257 4.66 -0.04 -17.65
C VAL A 257 4.89 1.40 -17.18
N SER A 258 6.07 1.70 -16.64
CA SER A 258 6.39 3.03 -16.14
C SER A 258 6.38 4.07 -17.25
N LEU A 259 6.94 3.79 -18.41
CA LEU A 259 6.93 4.71 -19.54
C LEU A 259 5.52 4.87 -20.15
N THR A 260 4.76 3.77 -20.29
CA THR A 260 3.41 3.82 -20.86
C THR A 260 2.48 4.68 -20.03
N LEU A 261 2.56 4.57 -18.71
CA LEU A 261 1.72 5.35 -17.80
C LEU A 261 2.22 6.79 -17.60
N ASN A 262 3.47 7.13 -17.97
CA ASN A 262 4.06 8.46 -17.78
C ASN A 262 4.42 9.16 -19.11
N PRO A 263 3.45 9.63 -19.90
CA PRO A 263 3.74 10.38 -21.12
C PRO A 263 4.55 11.66 -20.88
N VAL A 264 4.53 12.19 -19.66
CA VAL A 264 5.33 13.37 -19.27
C VAL A 264 6.82 13.18 -19.60
N LEU A 265 7.31 11.92 -19.61
CA LEU A 265 8.71 11.54 -19.90
C LEU A 265 9.00 11.37 -21.40
N TRP A 266 8.02 11.38 -22.32
CA TRP A 266 8.21 10.85 -23.65
C TRP A 266 9.07 11.73 -24.58
N LYS A 267 8.96 13.05 -24.46
CA LYS A 267 9.71 13.96 -25.36
C LYS A 267 11.18 14.10 -24.95
N TYR A 268 11.41 14.35 -23.67
CA TYR A 268 12.73 14.65 -23.10
C TYR A 268 12.94 13.87 -21.80
N PRO A 269 13.11 12.54 -21.84
CA PRO A 269 13.05 11.69 -20.64
C PRO A 269 14.09 12.05 -19.58
N LEU A 270 15.33 12.36 -19.97
CA LEU A 270 16.39 12.69 -19.01
C LEU A 270 16.20 14.07 -18.36
N GLU A 271 15.84 15.06 -19.14
CA GLU A 271 15.56 16.43 -18.69
C GLU A 271 14.33 16.45 -17.80
N THR A 272 13.28 15.72 -18.20
CA THR A 272 12.05 15.58 -17.40
C THR A 272 12.34 14.91 -16.08
N LEU A 273 13.16 13.85 -16.07
CA LEU A 273 13.54 13.17 -14.83
C LEU A 273 14.36 14.10 -13.90
N LYS A 274 15.32 14.85 -14.43
CA LYS A 274 16.06 15.85 -13.67
C LYS A 274 15.14 16.91 -13.06
N GLN A 275 14.20 17.42 -13.88
CA GLN A 275 13.22 18.40 -13.41
C GLN A 275 12.30 17.83 -12.32
N ALA A 276 11.84 16.58 -12.48
CA ALA A 276 11.01 15.90 -11.49
C ALA A 276 11.74 15.70 -10.15
N ILE A 277 13.03 15.30 -10.19
CA ILE A 277 13.86 15.17 -8.99
C ILE A 277 14.04 16.54 -8.31
N ALA A 278 14.40 17.57 -9.07
CA ALA A 278 14.60 18.91 -8.53
C ALA A 278 13.29 19.48 -7.92
N ALA A 279 12.16 19.32 -8.61
CA ALA A 279 10.85 19.73 -8.09
C ALA A 279 10.47 18.98 -6.80
N ARG A 280 10.80 17.67 -6.73
CA ARG A 280 10.54 16.87 -5.52
C ARG A 280 11.41 17.30 -4.34
N GLU A 281 12.68 17.60 -4.57
CA GLU A 281 13.59 18.12 -3.54
C GLU A 281 13.13 19.47 -3.01
N GLN A 282 12.72 20.37 -3.91
CA GLN A 282 12.18 21.69 -3.53
C GLN A 282 10.89 21.56 -2.71
N LEU A 283 9.94 20.72 -3.16
CA LEU A 283 8.70 20.48 -2.42
C LEU A 283 8.98 19.90 -1.04
N LEU A 284 9.87 18.91 -0.94
CA LEU A 284 10.21 18.30 0.33
C LEU A 284 10.87 19.31 1.28
N ALA A 285 11.77 20.17 0.79
CA ALA A 285 12.41 21.20 1.59
C ALA A 285 11.38 22.23 2.10
N ALA A 286 10.45 22.67 1.25
CA ALA A 286 9.35 23.54 1.65
C ALA A 286 8.48 22.88 2.72
N GLN A 287 8.04 21.65 2.50
CA GLN A 287 7.23 20.91 3.47
C GLN A 287 7.94 20.74 4.82
N ILE A 288 9.23 20.43 4.83
CA ILE A 288 10.01 20.32 6.09
C ILE A 288 9.99 21.67 6.84
N THR A 289 10.21 22.79 6.15
CA THR A 289 10.21 24.11 6.74
C THR A 289 8.83 24.48 7.30
N ASP A 290 7.77 24.26 6.51
CA ASP A 290 6.40 24.62 6.88
C ASP A 290 5.90 23.78 8.07
N PHE A 291 6.13 22.47 8.03
CA PHE A 291 5.73 21.57 9.12
C PHE A 291 6.59 21.75 10.37
N ALA A 292 7.89 22.04 10.24
CA ALA A 292 8.73 22.34 11.41
C ALA A 292 8.24 23.60 12.13
N ASN A 293 7.80 24.62 11.40
CA ASN A 293 7.25 25.84 11.95
C ASN A 293 5.87 25.64 12.59
N ALA A 294 5.00 24.84 11.95
CA ALA A 294 3.64 24.58 12.42
C ALA A 294 3.60 23.57 13.59
N ASN A 295 4.34 22.48 13.48
CA ASN A 295 4.43 21.43 14.50
C ASN A 295 5.76 20.66 14.35
N PRO A 296 6.77 20.97 15.17
CA PRO A 296 8.08 20.32 15.10
C PRO A 296 8.04 18.78 15.22
N LEU A 297 6.99 18.21 15.83
CA LEU A 297 6.83 16.75 15.94
C LEU A 297 6.52 16.07 14.59
N MET A 298 6.11 16.84 13.59
CA MET A 298 5.85 16.36 12.23
C MET A 298 7.12 16.14 11.42
N VAL A 299 8.28 16.60 11.90
CA VAL A 299 9.59 16.46 11.25
C VAL A 299 10.51 15.61 12.12
N ALA A 300 11.09 14.58 11.53
CA ALA A 300 12.05 13.68 12.20
C ALA A 300 13.42 13.79 11.52
N GLU A 301 14.30 14.62 12.04
CA GLU A 301 15.63 14.89 11.45
C GLU A 301 16.60 13.71 11.62
N SER A 302 16.57 13.03 12.77
CA SER A 302 17.49 11.95 13.09
C SER A 302 16.87 10.55 12.91
N ILE A 303 17.71 9.55 12.63
CA ILE A 303 17.27 8.15 12.53
C ILE A 303 16.54 7.66 13.80
N PRO A 304 17.02 7.92 15.03
CA PRO A 304 16.28 7.55 16.24
C PRO A 304 14.89 8.21 16.32
N ALA A 305 14.76 9.48 15.91
CA ALA A 305 13.46 10.16 15.85
C ALA A 305 12.53 9.51 14.81
N ARG A 306 13.05 9.13 13.63
CA ARG A 306 12.30 8.43 12.60
C ARG A 306 11.81 7.05 13.06
N ILE A 307 12.66 6.29 13.75
CA ILE A 307 12.28 5.00 14.35
C ILE A 307 11.17 5.19 15.39
N ARG A 308 11.34 6.13 16.32
CA ARG A 308 10.31 6.47 17.32
C ARG A 308 8.97 6.82 16.66
N ASN A 309 9.00 7.70 15.64
CA ASN A 309 7.80 8.16 14.97
C ASN A 309 7.15 7.04 14.12
N LEU A 310 7.95 6.18 13.48
CA LEU A 310 7.45 4.98 12.81
C LEU A 310 6.65 4.10 13.78
N LEU A 311 7.20 3.80 14.96
CA LEU A 311 6.53 3.00 15.97
C LEU A 311 5.26 3.68 16.48
N LEU A 312 5.34 4.98 16.79
CA LEU A 312 4.19 5.76 17.24
C LEU A 312 3.08 5.78 16.20
N GLN A 313 3.40 6.10 14.95
CA GLN A 313 2.41 6.25 13.89
C GLN A 313 1.79 4.92 13.45
N ILE A 314 2.53 3.82 13.48
CA ILE A 314 2.01 2.51 13.07
C ILE A 314 1.20 1.85 14.18
N PHE A 315 1.62 1.94 15.44
CA PHE A 315 1.00 1.16 16.52
C PHE A 315 0.12 2.00 17.46
N PHE A 316 0.52 3.22 17.78
CA PHE A 316 -0.06 3.94 18.93
C PHE A 316 -0.94 5.12 18.54
N ALA A 317 -0.55 5.92 17.56
CA ALA A 317 -1.34 7.09 17.17
C ALA A 317 -2.68 6.70 16.55
N PRO A 318 -3.78 7.43 16.77
CA PRO A 318 -5.03 7.20 16.06
C PRO A 318 -4.84 7.40 14.54
N PRO A 319 -5.74 6.90 13.68
CA PRO A 319 -5.67 7.14 12.25
C PRO A 319 -5.61 8.63 11.95
N GLN A 320 -4.59 9.05 11.23
CA GLN A 320 -4.38 10.46 10.88
C GLN A 320 -5.20 10.81 9.64
N THR A 321 -6.22 11.63 9.81
CA THR A 321 -7.12 12.01 8.73
C THR A 321 -6.65 13.24 7.97
N SER A 322 -5.78 14.08 8.58
CA SER A 322 -5.20 15.26 7.96
C SER A 322 -3.80 15.53 8.52
N GLU A 323 -2.96 16.14 7.72
CA GLU A 323 -1.61 16.55 8.11
C GLU A 323 -1.44 18.07 8.20
N ALA A 324 -2.23 18.84 7.44
CA ALA A 324 -2.10 20.30 7.36
C ALA A 324 -3.15 21.03 8.20
N ALA A 325 -2.74 22.16 8.74
CA ALA A 325 -3.51 22.89 9.76
C ALA A 325 -4.68 23.71 9.20
N ASN A 326 -4.61 24.20 7.96
CA ASN A 326 -5.56 25.20 7.44
C ASN A 326 -7.01 24.70 7.24
N TYR A 327 -7.26 23.39 7.37
CA TYR A 327 -8.60 22.81 7.29
C TYR A 327 -8.87 21.77 8.39
N THR A 328 -7.92 21.55 9.28
CA THR A 328 -8.05 20.55 10.36
C THR A 328 -9.22 20.89 11.29
N GLU A 329 -9.38 22.17 11.66
CA GLU A 329 -10.46 22.62 12.54
C GLU A 329 -11.84 22.36 11.93
N ILE A 330 -11.99 22.59 10.62
CA ILE A 330 -13.27 22.38 9.91
C ILE A 330 -13.62 20.90 9.85
N LEU A 331 -12.62 20.03 9.70
CA LEU A 331 -12.81 18.59 9.62
C LEU A 331 -12.84 17.91 10.99
N GLU A 332 -12.60 18.62 12.09
CA GLU A 332 -12.52 18.04 13.43
C GLU A 332 -13.80 17.27 13.81
N VAL A 333 -14.97 17.81 13.50
CA VAL A 333 -16.26 17.14 13.79
C VAL A 333 -16.35 15.82 13.02
N SER A 334 -16.00 15.80 11.74
CA SER A 334 -15.99 14.59 10.92
C SER A 334 -14.93 13.60 11.40
N TYR A 335 -13.80 14.09 11.88
CA TYR A 335 -12.74 13.26 12.45
C TYR A 335 -13.17 12.60 13.75
N GLN A 336 -13.76 13.34 14.68
CA GLN A 336 -14.28 12.78 15.93
C GLN A 336 -15.40 11.78 15.66
N HIS A 337 -16.29 12.07 14.71
CA HIS A 337 -17.29 11.11 14.27
C HIS A 337 -16.65 9.82 13.73
N TYR A 338 -15.63 9.92 12.86
CA TYR A 338 -14.89 8.77 12.35
C TYR A 338 -14.27 7.93 13.48
N LEU A 339 -13.65 8.57 14.49
CA LEU A 339 -13.03 7.90 15.63
C LEU A 339 -14.04 7.32 16.62
N SER A 340 -15.29 7.78 16.63
CA SER A 340 -16.34 7.26 17.51
C SER A 340 -16.69 5.79 17.21
N PHE A 341 -16.40 5.31 16.00
CA PHE A 341 -16.55 3.91 15.65
C PHE A 341 -15.34 3.10 16.14
N PRO A 342 -15.48 2.15 17.06
CA PRO A 342 -14.36 1.39 17.63
C PRO A 342 -13.50 0.70 16.57
N ILE A 343 -14.09 0.26 15.47
CA ILE A 343 -13.40 -0.45 14.39
C ILE A 343 -12.36 0.44 13.69
N HIS A 344 -12.58 1.77 13.64
CA HIS A 344 -11.66 2.71 13.01
C HIS A 344 -10.39 2.96 13.85
N ASN A 345 -10.38 2.54 15.12
CA ASN A 345 -9.23 2.66 16.02
C ASN A 345 -8.81 1.30 16.61
N ILE A 346 -9.33 0.20 16.05
CA ILE A 346 -8.99 -1.15 16.52
C ILE A 346 -7.50 -1.44 16.37
N MET A 347 -6.92 -2.16 17.32
CA MET A 347 -5.49 -2.51 17.36
C MET A 347 -4.54 -1.30 17.38
N ARG A 348 -5.02 -0.18 17.94
CA ARG A 348 -4.25 1.05 18.10
C ARG A 348 -4.28 1.52 19.55
N GLY A 349 -3.55 2.61 19.83
CA GLY A 349 -3.44 3.12 21.19
C GLY A 349 -2.57 2.23 22.09
N ARG A 350 -2.64 2.49 23.40
CA ARG A 350 -1.73 1.83 24.36
C ARG A 350 -1.95 0.32 24.44
N ILE A 351 -3.20 -0.14 24.44
CA ILE A 351 -3.53 -1.56 24.59
C ILE A 351 -3.46 -2.26 23.24
N GLY A 352 -4.32 -1.89 22.28
CA GLY A 352 -4.40 -2.57 20.99
C GLY A 352 -3.10 -2.45 20.18
N GLY A 353 -2.50 -1.26 20.15
CA GLY A 353 -1.21 -1.03 19.49
C GLY A 353 -0.05 -1.74 20.20
N GLY A 354 -0.06 -1.77 21.55
CA GLY A 354 0.91 -2.54 22.33
C GLY A 354 0.83 -4.03 22.05
N MET A 355 -0.39 -4.59 21.95
CA MET A 355 -0.60 -6.00 21.56
C MET A 355 -0.08 -6.27 20.13
N MET A 356 -0.37 -5.40 19.17
CA MET A 356 0.11 -5.54 17.79
C MET A 356 1.64 -5.50 17.71
N LEU A 357 2.28 -4.58 18.45
CA LEU A 357 3.74 -4.53 18.57
C LEU A 357 4.28 -5.80 19.22
N ALA A 358 3.67 -6.28 20.32
CA ALA A 358 4.08 -7.51 20.99
C ALA A 358 3.98 -8.73 20.07
N PHE A 359 2.88 -8.87 19.30
CA PHE A 359 2.76 -9.95 18.31
C PHE A 359 3.80 -9.82 17.18
N THR A 360 4.08 -8.61 16.71
CA THR A 360 5.12 -8.36 15.70
C THR A 360 6.49 -8.80 16.22
N LEU A 361 6.87 -8.41 17.43
CA LEU A 361 8.13 -8.80 18.06
C LEU A 361 8.18 -10.31 18.32
N LEU A 362 7.10 -10.89 18.81
CA LEU A 362 7.00 -12.36 19.02
C LEU A 362 7.18 -13.11 17.69
N GLY A 363 6.61 -12.60 16.60
CA GLY A 363 6.80 -13.18 15.26
C GLY A 363 8.26 -13.16 14.84
N ILE A 364 8.97 -12.05 15.05
CA ILE A 364 10.40 -11.93 14.76
C ILE A 364 11.22 -12.92 15.62
N LEU A 365 10.94 -12.99 16.91
CA LEU A 365 11.66 -13.86 17.85
C LEU A 365 11.42 -15.36 17.62
N THR A 366 10.22 -15.75 17.20
CA THR A 366 9.87 -17.16 16.97
C THR A 366 10.26 -17.67 15.59
N LEU A 367 10.61 -16.81 14.66
CA LEU A 367 11.00 -17.19 13.31
C LEU A 367 12.13 -18.25 13.24
N PRO A 368 13.24 -18.16 13.99
CA PRO A 368 14.31 -19.16 13.95
C PRO A 368 13.85 -20.54 14.35
N LEU A 369 12.95 -20.63 15.33
CA LEU A 369 12.39 -21.89 15.82
C LEU A 369 11.49 -22.54 14.76
N ARG A 370 10.68 -21.73 14.07
CA ARG A 370 9.83 -22.21 12.98
C ARG A 370 10.63 -22.62 11.74
N HIS A 371 11.64 -21.86 11.39
CA HIS A 371 12.47 -22.16 10.22
C HIS A 371 13.14 -23.54 10.31
N ARG A 372 13.57 -23.95 11.51
CA ARG A 372 14.13 -25.29 11.76
C ARG A 372 13.11 -26.42 11.57
N ARG A 373 11.82 -26.15 11.73
CA ARG A 373 10.71 -27.14 11.63
C ARG A 373 10.01 -27.11 10.27
N SER A 374 10.29 -26.10 9.45
CA SER A 374 9.59 -25.87 8.19
C SER A 374 10.29 -26.56 7.03
N PRO A 375 9.54 -27.07 6.04
CA PRO A 375 10.15 -27.69 4.86
C PRO A 375 10.95 -26.65 4.05
N PRO A 376 11.96 -27.07 3.27
CA PRO A 376 12.78 -26.18 2.44
C PRO A 376 11.98 -25.25 1.50
N SER A 377 10.77 -25.66 1.11
CA SER A 377 9.85 -24.87 0.27
C SER A 377 9.39 -23.54 0.90
N SER A 378 9.42 -23.43 2.23
CA SER A 378 9.03 -22.21 2.96
C SER A 378 10.15 -21.16 3.05
N ALA A 379 11.37 -21.51 2.67
CA ALA A 379 12.52 -20.60 2.80
C ALA A 379 12.38 -19.31 1.98
N THR A 380 11.76 -19.37 0.79
CA THR A 380 11.58 -18.19 -0.05
C THR A 380 10.55 -17.20 0.49
N PRO A 381 9.32 -17.61 0.88
CA PRO A 381 8.36 -16.70 1.51
C PRO A 381 8.89 -16.00 2.76
N ILE A 382 9.64 -16.72 3.60
CA ILE A 382 10.32 -16.13 4.77
C ILE A 382 11.36 -15.09 4.35
N SER A 383 12.14 -15.37 3.30
CA SER A 383 13.10 -14.39 2.78
C SER A 383 12.44 -13.14 2.23
N ILE A 384 11.27 -13.28 1.58
CA ILE A 384 10.47 -12.15 1.12
C ILE A 384 10.04 -11.29 2.30
N LEU A 385 9.58 -11.92 3.39
CA LEU A 385 9.17 -11.20 4.60
C LEU A 385 10.35 -10.44 5.22
N ILE A 386 11.48 -11.09 5.45
CA ILE A 386 12.66 -10.45 6.04
C ILE A 386 13.23 -9.36 5.11
N GLY A 387 13.54 -9.72 3.86
CA GLY A 387 14.17 -8.82 2.90
C GLY A 387 13.28 -7.62 2.57
N GLY A 388 11.98 -7.85 2.40
CA GLY A 388 11.02 -6.79 2.16
C GLY A 388 10.89 -5.83 3.33
N THR A 389 10.82 -6.35 4.57
CA THR A 389 10.80 -5.52 5.78
C THR A 389 12.05 -4.65 5.86
N LEU A 390 13.24 -5.24 5.67
CA LEU A 390 14.51 -4.51 5.76
C LEU A 390 14.64 -3.43 4.68
N LEU A 391 14.38 -3.79 3.42
CA LEU A 391 14.50 -2.84 2.30
C LEU A 391 13.49 -1.70 2.42
N GLN A 392 12.24 -2.00 2.75
CA GLN A 392 11.21 -0.96 2.89
C GLN A 392 11.47 -0.06 4.11
N SER A 393 11.91 -0.64 5.23
CA SER A 393 12.29 0.13 6.42
C SER A 393 13.50 1.02 6.14
N ALA A 394 14.51 0.53 5.41
CA ALA A 394 15.69 1.31 5.05
C ALA A 394 15.32 2.56 4.22
N VAL A 395 14.41 2.43 3.26
CA VAL A 395 13.94 3.57 2.46
C VAL A 395 13.15 4.56 3.31
N ILE A 396 12.22 4.09 4.13
CA ILE A 396 11.42 4.96 4.99
C ILE A 396 12.30 5.69 6.01
N LEU A 397 13.17 4.98 6.70
CA LEU A 397 14.04 5.56 7.70
C LEU A 397 15.17 6.43 7.09
N GLY A 398 15.62 6.11 5.88
CA GLY A 398 16.67 6.85 5.19
C GLY A 398 16.20 8.17 4.57
N TRP A 399 15.03 8.16 3.94
CA TRP A 399 14.62 9.28 3.07
C TRP A 399 13.36 10.04 3.49
N LEU A 400 12.57 9.55 4.45
CA LEU A 400 11.33 10.22 4.82
C LEU A 400 11.47 10.95 6.17
N PRO A 401 11.75 12.26 6.18
CA PRO A 401 11.81 13.04 7.40
C PRO A 401 10.43 13.43 7.95
N LEU A 402 9.38 13.45 7.10
CA LEU A 402 8.03 13.78 7.49
C LEU A 402 7.31 12.57 8.10
N THR A 403 6.58 12.79 9.19
CA THR A 403 5.98 11.73 10.00
C THR A 403 4.53 11.44 9.64
N PHE A 404 4.16 11.65 8.38
CA PHE A 404 2.81 11.36 7.90
C PHE A 404 2.51 9.86 7.95
N GLN A 405 1.41 9.52 8.61
CA GLN A 405 1.04 8.12 8.83
C GLN A 405 0.91 7.32 7.53
N ARG A 406 0.40 7.94 6.47
CA ARG A 406 0.27 7.35 5.14
C ARG A 406 1.60 6.93 4.49
N TYR A 407 2.72 7.50 4.91
CA TYR A 407 4.04 7.14 4.38
C TYR A 407 4.52 5.77 4.86
N TYR A 408 3.91 5.24 5.93
CA TYR A 408 4.23 3.92 6.47
C TYR A 408 3.40 2.77 5.86
N ILE A 409 2.43 3.07 4.98
CA ILE A 409 1.58 2.06 4.32
C ILE A 409 2.38 0.95 3.61
N PRO A 410 3.50 1.22 2.92
CA PRO A 410 4.29 0.15 2.31
C PRO A 410 4.84 -0.89 3.29
N LEU A 411 4.94 -0.56 4.59
CA LEU A 411 5.35 -1.51 5.64
C LEU A 411 4.20 -2.35 6.18
N ILE A 412 2.96 -1.92 6.05
CA ILE A 412 1.80 -2.58 6.66
C ILE A 412 1.69 -4.06 6.27
N PRO A 413 1.86 -4.48 5.00
CA PRO A 413 1.79 -5.90 4.64
C PRO A 413 2.79 -6.75 5.42
N TYR A 414 4.01 -6.27 5.58
CA TYR A 414 5.05 -6.98 6.32
C TYR A 414 4.75 -7.07 7.82
N LEU A 415 4.31 -5.95 8.42
CA LEU A 415 3.97 -5.90 9.85
C LEU A 415 2.78 -6.79 10.18
N VAL A 416 1.77 -6.82 9.32
CA VAL A 416 0.64 -7.75 9.43
C VAL A 416 1.11 -9.21 9.37
N LEU A 417 2.03 -9.53 8.48
CA LEU A 417 2.60 -10.88 8.39
C LEU A 417 3.45 -11.21 9.62
N TRP A 418 4.25 -10.29 10.14
CA TRP A 418 4.99 -10.51 11.38
C TRP A 418 4.08 -10.71 12.60
N ALA A 419 3.05 -9.87 12.75
CA ALA A 419 2.09 -10.00 13.83
C ALA A 419 1.28 -11.30 13.73
N ALA A 420 0.90 -11.69 12.52
CA ALA A 420 0.25 -12.97 12.27
C ALA A 420 1.14 -14.16 12.66
N LEU A 421 2.46 -14.07 12.41
CA LEU A 421 3.41 -15.10 12.82
C LEU A 421 3.51 -15.23 14.34
N GLY A 422 3.54 -14.09 15.04
CA GLY A 422 3.57 -14.07 16.50
C GLY A 422 2.30 -14.64 17.12
N LEU A 423 1.13 -14.22 16.62
CA LEU A 423 -0.16 -14.70 17.12
C LEU A 423 -0.34 -16.21 16.84
N ASP A 424 0.04 -16.67 15.64
CA ASP A 424 -0.02 -18.08 15.29
C ASP A 424 0.93 -18.94 16.17
N SER A 425 2.12 -18.40 16.50
CA SER A 425 3.06 -19.05 17.42
C SER A 425 2.52 -19.12 18.84
N LEU A 426 1.88 -18.03 19.32
CA LEU A 426 1.25 -18.00 20.63
C LEU A 426 0.14 -19.05 20.75
N ILE A 427 -0.75 -19.14 19.75
CA ILE A 427 -1.82 -20.15 19.69
C ILE A 427 -1.22 -21.57 19.73
N GLU A 428 -0.13 -21.82 19.03
CA GLU A 428 0.55 -23.11 19.03
C GLU A 428 1.09 -23.47 20.42
N ILE A 429 1.79 -22.54 21.07
CA ILE A 429 2.36 -22.73 22.42
C ILE A 429 1.23 -23.01 23.44
N LEU A 430 0.17 -22.21 23.42
CA LEU A 430 -0.96 -22.41 24.33
C LEU A 430 -1.67 -23.75 24.11
N SER A 431 -1.85 -24.16 22.84
CA SER A 431 -2.44 -25.45 22.51
C SER A 431 -1.59 -26.63 23.01
N GLN A 432 -0.26 -26.54 22.89
CA GLN A 432 0.65 -27.57 23.40
C GLN A 432 0.64 -27.65 24.92
N ALA A 433 0.66 -26.51 25.61
CA ALA A 433 0.56 -26.43 27.07
C ALA A 433 -0.75 -27.04 27.57
N PHE A 434 -1.88 -26.67 26.96
CA PHE A 434 -3.20 -27.21 27.28
C PHE A 434 -3.24 -28.74 27.14
N ASN A 435 -2.75 -29.26 26.01
CA ASN A 435 -2.71 -30.70 25.76
C ASN A 435 -1.81 -31.48 26.76
N GLN A 436 -0.77 -30.85 27.31
CA GLN A 436 0.08 -31.46 28.33
C GLN A 436 -0.63 -31.51 29.70
N ILE A 437 -1.43 -30.50 30.04
CA ILE A 437 -2.19 -30.46 31.30
C ILE A 437 -3.27 -31.55 31.30
N TRP A 438 -3.97 -31.75 30.19
CA TRP A 438 -5.06 -32.72 30.09
C TRP A 438 -4.63 -34.16 29.87
N ARG A 439 -3.34 -34.41 29.62
CA ARG A 439 -2.77 -35.78 29.52
C ARG A 439 -2.19 -36.27 30.86
N LYS A 440 -2.09 -35.43 31.87
CA LYS A 440 -1.77 -35.78 33.26
C LYS A 440 -3.03 -35.97 34.08
#